data_49bfe2162cbbd7c67b70f57fd6eeb4de
#
_entry.id   49bfe2162cbbd7c67b70f57fd6eeb4de
#
_cell.length_a   1.000
_cell.length_b   1.000
_cell.length_c   1.000
_cell.angle_alpha   90.00
_cell.angle_beta   90.00
_cell.angle_gamma   90.00
#
_symmetry.space_group_name_H-M   'P 1'
#
loop_
_entity.id
_entity.type
_entity.pdbx_description
1 polymer ?
#
loop_
_entity_poly.entity_id
_entity_poly.type
_entity_poly.pdbx_seq_one_letter_code
_entity_poly.pdbx_strand_id
1 'polypeptide(L)'
;MCDLEQTEPLWTVKHIGGAMRGSGAEQLSVLVRTMVESKVSKNVLRLFYALGYKLDHELLRVGFSFRFHRGTHITVTVSSVNKMLKLHSTDEAVPVTPGIQLVEVTAPATSENYSEVAGAVSTFCEYLAPLLHLSKPGISTGVVPTAAAAAASLLSDGAGTTM
;
A
#
# COMPACT_ATOMS: atom_id res chain seq x y z
N MET A 1 8.81 2.65 -16.23
CA MET A 1 9.18 3.87 -16.95
C MET A 1 8.26 4.95 -16.39
N CYS A 2 8.80 5.91 -15.69
CA CYS A 2 8.02 7.05 -15.22
C CYS A 2 7.78 7.93 -16.43
N ASP A 3 6.53 8.12 -16.84
CA ASP A 3 6.19 9.11 -17.84
C ASP A 3 6.40 10.49 -17.22
N LEU A 4 7.58 11.05 -17.45
CA LEU A 4 7.93 12.41 -17.07
C LEU A 4 7.15 13.46 -17.90
N GLU A 5 6.33 13.00 -18.85
CA GLU A 5 5.52 13.84 -19.74
C GLU A 5 4.04 13.93 -19.34
N GLN A 6 3.62 13.31 -18.23
CA GLN A 6 2.21 13.39 -17.82
C GLN A 6 1.91 14.76 -17.23
N THR A 7 1.40 15.66 -18.03
CA THR A 7 1.04 17.05 -17.67
C THR A 7 -0.22 17.13 -16.79
N GLU A 8 -1.06 16.12 -16.77
CA GLU A 8 -2.28 16.09 -15.96
C GLU A 8 -2.26 14.92 -14.96
N PRO A 9 -2.64 15.16 -13.68
CA PRO A 9 -2.70 14.11 -12.67
C PRO A 9 -3.81 13.10 -12.98
N LEU A 10 -3.49 11.81 -12.87
CA LEU A 10 -4.46 10.73 -12.98
C LEU A 10 -5.12 10.48 -11.61
N TRP A 11 -6.44 10.54 -11.57
CA TRP A 11 -7.21 10.26 -10.37
C TRP A 11 -7.76 8.84 -10.38
N THR A 12 -7.58 8.13 -9.29
CA THR A 12 -8.06 6.76 -9.12
C THR A 12 -8.69 6.61 -7.74
N VAL A 13 -9.87 6.03 -7.69
CA VAL A 13 -10.50 5.58 -6.44
C VAL A 13 -10.22 4.11 -6.25
N LYS A 14 -9.71 3.74 -5.07
CA LYS A 14 -9.48 2.36 -4.67
C LYS A 14 -10.29 2.03 -3.43
N HIS A 15 -11.12 1.00 -3.53
CA HIS A 15 -11.75 0.38 -2.37
C HIS A 15 -10.97 -0.89 -2.02
N ILE A 16 -10.39 -0.92 -0.83
CA ILE A 16 -9.60 -2.06 -0.35
C ILE A 16 -10.41 -2.75 0.73
N GLY A 17 -10.83 -3.97 0.44
CA GLY A 17 -11.55 -4.82 1.38
C GLY A 17 -10.67 -5.38 2.49
N GLY A 18 -11.28 -6.06 3.44
CA GLY A 18 -10.57 -6.78 4.50
C GLY A 18 -9.67 -7.88 3.97
N ALA A 19 -8.83 -8.43 4.85
CA ALA A 19 -8.06 -9.62 4.54
C ALA A 19 -9.00 -10.79 4.21
N MET A 20 -8.65 -11.56 3.19
CA MET A 20 -9.38 -12.76 2.82
C MET A 20 -9.28 -13.78 3.96
N ARG A 21 -10.43 -14.35 4.37
CA ARG A 21 -10.53 -15.34 5.44
C ARG A 21 -11.05 -16.64 4.87
N GLY A 22 -10.68 -17.76 5.52
CA GLY A 22 -11.10 -19.10 5.10
C GLY A 22 -10.29 -19.70 3.93
N SER A 23 -10.61 -20.92 3.54
CA SER A 23 -10.01 -21.64 2.40
C SER A 23 -8.46 -21.66 2.36
N GLY A 24 -7.80 -21.65 3.52
CA GLY A 24 -6.34 -21.63 3.58
C GLY A 24 -5.69 -20.25 3.35
N ALA A 25 -6.45 -19.20 3.06
CA ALA A 25 -5.91 -17.86 2.80
C ALA A 25 -5.15 -17.29 4.02
N GLU A 26 -5.53 -17.70 5.23
CA GLU A 26 -4.85 -17.28 6.47
C GLU A 26 -3.45 -17.90 6.61
N GLN A 27 -3.23 -19.09 6.02
CA GLN A 27 -1.96 -19.81 6.04
C GLN A 27 -0.95 -19.27 5.01
N LEU A 28 -1.40 -18.46 4.05
CA LEU A 28 -0.52 -17.85 3.06
C LEU A 28 0.44 -16.88 3.74
N SER A 29 1.70 -16.90 3.33
CA SER A 29 2.75 -15.97 3.80
C SER A 29 2.52 -14.53 3.38
N VAL A 30 1.62 -14.29 2.42
CA VAL A 30 1.25 -12.97 1.88
C VAL A 30 -0.19 -12.61 2.26
N LEU A 31 -0.48 -11.31 2.30
CA LEU A 31 -1.81 -10.81 2.57
C LEU A 31 -2.61 -10.72 1.27
N VAL A 32 -3.74 -11.42 1.21
CA VAL A 32 -4.68 -11.35 0.09
C VAL A 32 -5.88 -10.49 0.49
N ARG A 33 -6.21 -9.51 -0.35
CA ARG A 33 -7.36 -8.60 -0.15
C ARG A 33 -8.13 -8.41 -1.45
N THR A 34 -9.42 -8.20 -1.35
CA THR A 34 -10.22 -7.71 -2.48
C THR A 34 -9.90 -6.24 -2.71
N MET A 35 -9.74 -5.87 -3.97
CA MET A 35 -9.55 -4.48 -4.35
C MET A 35 -10.39 -4.14 -5.57
N VAL A 36 -11.11 -3.04 -5.50
CA VAL A 36 -11.81 -2.46 -6.64
C VAL A 36 -11.15 -1.12 -6.96
N GLU A 37 -10.74 -0.94 -8.19
CA GLU A 37 -10.07 0.26 -8.66
C GLU A 37 -10.85 0.87 -9.82
N SER A 38 -11.08 2.18 -9.77
CA SER A 38 -11.79 2.92 -10.80
C SER A 38 -11.06 4.22 -11.13
N LYS A 39 -10.81 4.46 -12.42
CA LYS A 39 -10.33 5.76 -12.89
C LYS A 39 -11.46 6.78 -12.81
N VAL A 40 -11.15 7.96 -12.31
CA VAL A 40 -12.13 8.99 -12.04
C VAL A 40 -11.60 10.37 -12.46
N SER A 41 -12.50 11.36 -12.49
CA SER A 41 -12.12 12.75 -12.72
C SER A 41 -11.63 13.43 -11.44
N LYS A 42 -10.98 14.58 -11.57
CA LYS A 42 -10.54 15.44 -10.46
C LYS A 42 -11.67 15.87 -9.51
N ASN A 43 -12.94 15.78 -9.95
CA ASN A 43 -14.10 16.15 -9.14
C ASN A 43 -14.52 15.09 -8.13
N VAL A 44 -13.84 13.93 -8.07
CA VAL A 44 -14.21 12.82 -7.20
C VAL A 44 -14.28 13.22 -5.71
N LEU A 45 -13.38 14.08 -5.25
CA LEU A 45 -13.41 14.56 -3.86
C LEU A 45 -14.69 15.32 -3.54
N ARG A 46 -15.17 16.17 -4.45
CA ARG A 46 -16.45 16.89 -4.30
C ARG A 46 -17.63 15.92 -4.23
N LEU A 47 -17.59 14.87 -5.04
CA LEU A 47 -18.60 13.80 -5.00
C LEU A 47 -18.61 13.11 -3.64
N PHE A 48 -17.44 12.71 -3.12
CA PHE A 48 -17.37 12.05 -1.81
C PHE A 48 -17.85 12.96 -0.68
N TYR A 49 -17.49 14.24 -0.69
CA TYR A 49 -18.00 15.20 0.31
C TYR A 49 -19.53 15.35 0.22
N ALA A 50 -20.10 15.41 -0.99
CA ALA A 50 -21.53 15.47 -1.19
C ALA A 50 -22.26 14.20 -0.71
N LEU A 51 -21.59 13.05 -0.76
CA LEU A 51 -22.07 11.77 -0.22
C LEU A 51 -21.87 11.63 1.31
N GLY A 52 -21.30 12.63 1.97
CA GLY A 52 -21.09 12.62 3.41
C GLY A 52 -19.79 12.04 3.89
N TYR A 53 -18.87 11.65 2.99
CA TYR A 53 -17.51 11.22 3.36
C TYR A 53 -16.71 12.42 3.88
N LYS A 54 -15.78 12.14 4.79
CA LYS A 54 -14.83 13.12 5.31
C LYS A 54 -13.42 12.68 4.93
N LEU A 55 -12.57 13.65 4.60
CA LEU A 55 -11.15 13.39 4.40
C LEU A 55 -10.51 13.07 5.75
N ASP A 56 -9.88 11.92 5.85
CA ASP A 56 -9.16 11.49 7.05
C ASP A 56 -7.73 12.06 7.05
N HIS A 57 -6.95 11.71 6.04
CA HIS A 57 -5.59 12.22 5.91
C HIS A 57 -5.14 12.27 4.44
N GLU A 58 -4.08 13.00 4.19
CA GLU A 58 -3.46 13.14 2.90
C GLU A 58 -1.95 12.87 3.01
N LEU A 59 -1.44 11.96 2.18
CA LEU A 59 -0.03 11.56 2.16
C LEU A 59 0.53 11.69 0.76
N LEU A 60 1.76 12.19 0.68
CA LEU A 60 2.55 12.21 -0.53
C LEU A 60 3.55 11.04 -0.50
N ARG A 61 3.50 10.17 -1.49
CA ARG A 61 4.46 9.09 -1.68
C ARG A 61 5.37 9.40 -2.85
N VAL A 62 6.67 9.41 -2.60
CA VAL A 62 7.69 9.69 -3.62
C VAL A 62 8.67 8.53 -3.67
N GLY A 63 8.89 7.97 -4.87
CA GLY A 63 9.77 6.82 -4.99
C GLY A 63 9.75 6.19 -6.38
N PHE A 64 10.16 4.93 -6.42
CA PHE A 64 10.31 4.16 -7.64
C PHE A 64 9.45 2.91 -7.59
N SER A 65 8.99 2.46 -8.76
CA SER A 65 8.24 1.23 -8.92
C SER A 65 8.91 0.36 -9.98
N PHE A 66 9.18 -0.90 -9.63
CA PHE A 66 9.81 -1.88 -10.49
C PHE A 66 8.79 -2.99 -10.80
N ARG A 67 8.75 -3.44 -12.05
CA ARG A 67 7.89 -4.52 -12.49
C ARG A 67 8.72 -5.74 -12.85
N PHE A 68 8.34 -6.87 -12.28
CA PHE A 68 8.96 -8.17 -12.54
C PHE A 68 7.92 -9.13 -13.11
N HIS A 69 8.38 -10.06 -13.93
CA HIS A 69 7.55 -11.15 -14.43
C HIS A 69 8.17 -12.48 -13.97
N ARG A 70 7.52 -13.15 -13.03
CA ARG A 70 7.93 -14.44 -12.45
C ARG A 70 6.73 -15.38 -12.37
N GLY A 71 6.25 -15.87 -13.54
CA GLY A 71 4.99 -16.55 -13.65
C GLY A 71 3.76 -15.64 -13.49
N THR A 72 3.89 -14.59 -12.68
CA THR A 72 2.90 -13.52 -12.51
C THR A 72 3.57 -12.15 -12.58
N HIS A 73 2.78 -11.09 -12.72
CA HIS A 73 3.26 -9.72 -12.66
C HIS A 73 3.44 -9.29 -11.21
N ILE A 74 4.68 -9.06 -10.79
CA ILE A 74 5.01 -8.58 -9.45
C ILE A 74 5.49 -7.14 -9.54
N THR A 75 4.94 -6.27 -8.72
CA THR A 75 5.36 -4.87 -8.60
C THR A 75 6.03 -4.66 -7.25
N VAL A 76 7.25 -4.12 -7.27
CA VAL A 76 7.98 -3.69 -6.08
C VAL A 76 8.01 -2.17 -6.08
N THR A 77 7.48 -1.56 -5.04
CA THR A 77 7.49 -0.11 -4.88
C THR A 77 8.36 0.25 -3.68
N VAL A 78 9.33 1.14 -3.89
CA VAL A 78 10.19 1.71 -2.85
C VAL A 78 9.89 3.19 -2.78
N SER A 79 9.37 3.68 -1.65
CA SER A 79 8.92 5.06 -1.54
C SER A 79 9.12 5.64 -0.15
N SER A 80 9.37 6.95 -0.08
CA SER A 80 9.20 7.74 1.14
C SER A 80 7.74 8.12 1.30
N VAL A 81 7.27 8.13 2.55
CA VAL A 81 5.93 8.59 2.91
C VAL A 81 6.06 9.95 3.59
N ASN A 82 5.37 10.95 3.04
CA ASN A 82 5.43 12.32 3.53
C ASN A 82 4.03 12.78 3.92
N LYS A 83 3.91 13.46 5.05
CA LYS A 83 2.67 14.10 5.49
C LYS A 83 2.58 15.48 4.86
N MET A 84 1.43 15.79 4.29
CA MET A 84 1.16 17.11 3.73
C MET A 84 0.67 18.03 4.86
N LEU A 85 1.36 19.15 5.07
CA LEU A 85 1.03 20.13 6.12
C LEU A 85 -0.16 20.99 5.71
N LYS A 86 -0.32 21.24 4.41
CA LYS A 86 -1.48 21.90 3.81
C LYS A 86 -2.14 20.96 2.82
N LEU A 87 -3.45 20.90 2.85
CA LEU A 87 -4.25 20.09 1.93
C LEU A 87 -3.92 20.46 0.48
N HIS A 88 -3.62 19.43 -0.30
CA HIS A 88 -3.33 19.52 -1.74
C HIS A 88 -2.07 20.34 -2.11
N SER A 89 -1.17 20.59 -1.15
CA SER A 89 0.11 21.28 -1.38
C SER A 89 1.28 20.31 -1.15
N THR A 90 2.06 20.06 -2.20
CA THR A 90 3.23 19.17 -2.14
C THR A 90 4.49 19.87 -1.63
N ASP A 91 4.52 21.19 -1.67
CA ASP A 91 5.74 21.98 -1.46
C ASP A 91 6.26 21.96 -0.01
N GLU A 92 5.37 21.70 0.94
CA GLU A 92 5.71 21.67 2.39
C GLU A 92 5.57 20.25 2.97
N ALA A 93 5.67 19.20 2.13
CA ALA A 93 5.53 17.83 2.60
C ALA A 93 6.74 17.41 3.45
N VAL A 94 6.46 16.86 4.65
CA VAL A 94 7.49 16.46 5.62
C VAL A 94 7.49 14.93 5.74
N PRO A 95 8.66 14.28 5.69
CA PRO A 95 8.75 12.83 5.87
C PRO A 95 8.12 12.37 7.19
N VAL A 96 7.24 11.38 7.13
CA VAL A 96 6.66 10.75 8.33
C VAL A 96 7.75 10.05 9.12
N THR A 97 8.66 9.38 8.42
CA THR A 97 9.82 8.69 8.99
C THR A 97 11.07 9.07 8.22
N PRO A 98 11.82 10.09 8.68
CA PRO A 98 13.03 10.53 8.00
C PRO A 98 14.06 9.38 7.87
N GLY A 99 14.64 9.23 6.68
CA GLY A 99 15.65 8.21 6.39
C GLY A 99 15.11 6.78 6.21
N ILE A 100 13.79 6.57 6.32
CA ILE A 100 13.17 5.25 6.14
C ILE A 100 12.39 5.23 4.83
N GLN A 101 12.53 4.13 4.07
CA GLN A 101 11.78 3.87 2.88
C GLN A 101 10.78 2.73 3.13
N LEU A 102 9.57 2.88 2.61
CA LEU A 102 8.57 1.81 2.58
C LEU A 102 8.79 0.96 1.33
N VAL A 103 9.00 -0.33 1.51
CA VAL A 103 9.08 -1.30 0.42
C VAL A 103 7.82 -2.14 0.43
N GLU A 104 7.10 -2.14 -0.68
CA GLU A 104 5.90 -2.93 -0.88
C GLU A 104 6.05 -3.84 -2.08
N VAL A 105 5.72 -5.11 -1.90
CA VAL A 105 5.64 -6.11 -2.98
C VAL A 105 4.18 -6.46 -3.19
N THR A 106 3.68 -6.26 -4.40
CA THR A 106 2.27 -6.49 -4.75
C THR A 106 2.15 -7.24 -6.06
N ALA A 107 1.11 -8.05 -6.18
CA ALA A 107 0.74 -8.71 -7.43
C ALA A 107 -0.78 -8.76 -7.58
N PRO A 108 -1.32 -8.49 -8.78
CA PRO A 108 -2.74 -8.69 -9.04
C PRO A 108 -3.07 -10.19 -9.11
N ALA A 109 -4.20 -10.56 -8.54
CA ALA A 109 -4.72 -11.91 -8.59
C ALA A 109 -6.24 -11.90 -8.80
N THR A 110 -6.77 -12.99 -9.33
CA THR A 110 -8.20 -13.25 -9.43
C THR A 110 -8.64 -14.20 -8.31
N SER A 111 -9.96 -14.40 -8.16
CA SER A 111 -10.51 -15.39 -7.24
C SER A 111 -10.08 -16.83 -7.55
N GLU A 112 -9.65 -17.11 -8.77
CA GLU A 112 -9.29 -18.44 -9.21
C GLU A 112 -7.80 -18.75 -9.01
N ASN A 113 -6.92 -17.74 -9.16
CA ASN A 113 -5.46 -17.93 -9.17
C ASN A 113 -4.73 -17.31 -7.96
N TYR A 114 -5.45 -16.76 -6.98
CA TYR A 114 -4.80 -16.05 -5.87
C TYR A 114 -3.81 -16.91 -5.07
N SER A 115 -4.06 -18.21 -4.96
CA SER A 115 -3.17 -19.14 -4.25
C SER A 115 -1.84 -19.33 -4.99
N GLU A 116 -1.89 -19.48 -6.31
CA GLU A 116 -0.70 -19.59 -7.17
C GLU A 116 0.11 -18.28 -7.15
N VAL A 117 -0.58 -17.16 -7.32
CA VAL A 117 0.05 -15.83 -7.26
C VAL A 117 0.67 -15.57 -5.89
N ALA A 118 0.00 -15.97 -4.81
CA ALA A 118 0.54 -15.86 -3.46
C ALA A 118 1.82 -16.68 -3.27
N GLY A 119 1.87 -17.90 -3.81
CA GLY A 119 3.08 -18.72 -3.83
C GLY A 119 4.22 -18.06 -4.61
N ALA A 120 3.93 -17.52 -5.79
CA ALA A 120 4.93 -16.81 -6.60
C ALA A 120 5.48 -15.57 -5.89
N VAL A 121 4.63 -14.78 -5.23
CA VAL A 121 5.05 -13.61 -4.43
C VAL A 121 5.87 -14.04 -3.23
N SER A 122 5.48 -15.11 -2.53
CA SER A 122 6.25 -15.66 -1.40
C SER A 122 7.67 -16.04 -1.82
N THR A 123 7.79 -16.83 -2.88
CA THR A 123 9.09 -17.26 -3.43
C THR A 123 9.94 -16.05 -3.86
N PHE A 124 9.29 -15.03 -4.45
CA PHE A 124 9.98 -13.80 -4.80
C PHE A 124 10.48 -13.04 -3.58
N CYS A 125 9.69 -12.96 -2.50
CA CYS A 125 10.10 -12.33 -1.24
C CYS A 125 11.25 -13.11 -0.57
N GLU A 126 11.24 -14.44 -0.62
CA GLU A 126 12.33 -15.28 -0.14
C GLU A 126 13.63 -15.03 -0.92
N TYR A 127 13.53 -14.84 -2.22
CA TYR A 127 14.68 -14.47 -3.05
C TYR A 127 15.28 -13.11 -2.65
N LEU A 128 14.45 -12.17 -2.17
CA LEU A 128 14.91 -10.87 -1.68
C LEU A 128 15.38 -10.91 -0.21
N ALA A 129 15.11 -11.98 0.54
CA ALA A 129 15.39 -12.07 1.97
C ALA A 129 16.84 -11.75 2.39
N PRO A 130 17.88 -12.04 1.59
CA PRO A 130 19.25 -11.62 1.91
C PRO A 130 19.46 -10.10 1.93
N LEU A 131 18.59 -9.35 1.23
CA LEU A 131 18.67 -7.88 1.10
C LEU A 131 17.60 -7.17 1.91
N LEU A 132 16.39 -7.73 1.97
CA LEU A 132 15.21 -7.12 2.53
C LEU A 132 14.38 -8.15 3.31
N HIS A 133 14.14 -7.88 4.57
CA HIS A 133 13.23 -8.71 5.35
C HIS A 133 11.77 -8.21 5.17
N LEU A 134 11.03 -8.89 4.31
CA LEU A 134 9.62 -8.59 4.02
C LEU A 134 8.69 -9.41 4.90
N SER A 135 7.69 -8.79 5.48
CA SER A 135 6.70 -9.44 6.34
C SER A 135 5.27 -9.18 5.90
N LYS A 136 4.39 -10.12 6.18
CA LYS A 136 2.96 -9.96 5.97
C LYS A 136 2.44 -8.84 6.90
N PRO A 137 1.75 -7.81 6.37
CA PRO A 137 1.17 -6.77 7.20
C PRO A 137 0.23 -7.32 8.27
N GLY A 138 0.33 -6.81 9.51
CA GLY A 138 -0.52 -7.23 10.63
C GLY A 138 -0.04 -8.47 11.39
N ILE A 139 1.09 -9.07 11.02
CA ILE A 139 1.77 -10.10 11.81
C ILE A 139 3.02 -9.50 12.41
N SER A 140 3.08 -9.41 13.74
CA SER A 140 4.29 -9.05 14.46
C SER A 140 5.27 -10.22 14.37
N THR A 141 6.32 -10.10 13.59
CA THR A 141 7.36 -11.14 13.45
C THR A 141 8.37 -11.14 14.59
N GLY A 142 8.13 -10.36 15.66
CA GLY A 142 9.03 -10.27 16.82
C GLY A 142 10.37 -9.57 16.54
N VAL A 143 10.70 -9.34 15.28
CA VAL A 143 11.86 -8.56 14.85
C VAL A 143 11.33 -7.26 14.27
N VAL A 144 11.05 -6.31 15.14
CA VAL A 144 10.66 -4.98 14.72
C VAL A 144 11.93 -4.14 14.60
N PRO A 145 12.30 -3.66 13.41
CA PRO A 145 13.08 -2.44 13.34
C PRO A 145 12.22 -1.37 13.98
N THR A 146 12.64 -0.85 15.12
CA THR A 146 11.88 0.04 16.04
C THR A 146 11.18 1.23 15.38
N ALA A 147 11.57 1.61 14.18
CA ALA A 147 10.97 2.70 13.42
C ALA A 147 9.77 2.28 12.54
N ALA A 148 9.73 1.06 12.02
CA ALA A 148 8.60 0.57 11.22
C ALA A 148 7.37 0.22 12.07
N ALA A 149 7.58 -0.19 13.33
CA ALA A 149 6.51 -0.43 14.28
C ALA A 149 5.83 0.87 14.72
N ALA A 150 6.59 1.93 14.88
CA ALA A 150 6.04 3.24 15.22
C ALA A 150 5.14 3.80 14.09
N ALA A 151 5.52 3.60 12.82
CA ALA A 151 4.69 4.01 11.68
C ALA A 151 3.44 3.15 11.52
N ALA A 152 3.51 1.85 11.80
CA ALA A 152 2.36 0.95 11.72
C ALA A 152 1.37 1.15 12.89
N SER A 153 1.85 1.47 14.09
CA SER A 153 0.98 1.75 15.23
C SER A 153 0.24 3.09 15.09
N LEU A 154 0.88 4.10 14.51
CA LEU A 154 0.23 5.39 14.22
C LEU A 154 -0.87 5.27 13.16
N LEU A 155 -0.84 4.23 12.32
CA LEU A 155 -1.89 3.94 11.34
C LEU A 155 -3.02 3.08 11.92
N SER A 156 -2.82 2.41 13.06
CA SER A 156 -3.82 1.54 13.69
C SER A 156 -4.57 2.20 14.86
N ASP A 157 -3.99 3.18 15.52
CA ASP A 157 -4.58 3.84 16.69
C ASP A 157 -5.59 4.96 16.36
N GLY A 158 -5.87 5.19 15.09
CA GLY A 158 -6.92 6.13 14.66
C GLY A 158 -8.36 5.58 14.76
N ALA A 159 -8.54 4.34 15.19
CA ALA A 159 -9.86 3.73 15.31
C ALA A 159 -10.18 3.48 16.77
N GLY A 160 -10.68 4.48 17.46
CA GLY A 160 -11.20 4.09 18.70
C GLY A 160 -11.64 5.21 19.63
N THR A 161 -12.73 5.03 20.12
CA THR A 161 -13.37 5.47 21.35
C THR A 161 -14.01 6.84 21.26
N THR A 162 -15.24 6.79 20.87
CA THR A 162 -16.23 7.76 21.36
C THR A 162 -17.14 7.02 22.32
N MET A 163 -17.11 7.48 23.55
CA MET A 163 -18.30 7.42 24.41
C MET A 163 -19.36 8.31 23.85
#